data_6fd550de6fde920d1aa895cbecc1be3d
#
_entry.id   6fd550de6fde920d1aa895cbecc1be3d
#
_cell.length_a   1.000
_cell.length_b   1.000
_cell.length_c   1.000
_cell.angle_alpha   90.00
_cell.angle_beta   90.00
_cell.angle_gamma   90.00
#
_symmetry.space_group_name_H-M   'P 1'
#
loop_
_entity.id
_entity.type
_entity.pdbx_description
1 polymer ?
#
loop_
_entity_poly.entity_id
_entity_poly.type
_entity_poly.pdbx_seq_one_letter_code
_entity_poly.pdbx_strand_id
1 'polypeptide(L)'
;MVGEWTGREARALRDAKRMSIREFAAHLGVHERLVSKWEAGGARVRPRPVNQAALDTSLARSDDVVRARFSTLLAPTGADADLLAFVDAGASKGAVPEVMSERELIMAAAHEASEHAAAAESTNVGATTLAQLDADVRRIANEYVHAAPAPMMVEMLRVRRRVYRLLDGQQKPGDTSHLYLLAGTLSGLMANASTDLGYLDAAGEQIRAAWAYAELSGHNGLRAWTRGMHALIENWSDRPRNAVQLARSGQEFTGPGLARIRLFNIEARVWARLGSDTETDRCLRAAETAGGDRRDELHDEIGGVFGFPEPKAAYYAGATCIQLGRAEQALAATERAIALYSNGPALQRSYGAESLARVDNAAAHLINGSIDGAADALRPVLGMPEDRRIAQLGERLVGLRRRIAAPAYRDAFEARQLDERIEEFCGATAAAGLPPGR
;
A
#
# COMPACT_ATOMS: atom_id res chain seq x y z
N MET A 1 -35.61 -9.90 25.14
CA MET A 1 -34.31 -10.56 24.89
C MET A 1 -33.43 -9.60 24.12
N VAL A 2 -32.17 -9.47 24.50
CA VAL A 2 -31.22 -8.64 23.75
C VAL A 2 -30.93 -9.34 22.42
N GLY A 3 -31.18 -8.69 21.29
CA GLY A 3 -30.95 -9.29 19.97
C GLY A 3 -29.47 -9.43 19.65
N GLU A 4 -28.65 -8.48 20.09
CA GLU A 4 -27.19 -8.49 19.96
C GLU A 4 -26.58 -7.63 21.07
N TRP A 5 -25.53 -8.14 21.71
CA TRP A 5 -24.81 -7.43 22.75
C TRP A 5 -23.74 -6.52 22.16
N THR A 6 -23.77 -5.26 22.57
CA THR A 6 -22.67 -4.31 22.36
C THR A 6 -22.09 -3.88 23.73
N GLY A 7 -21.06 -3.02 23.70
CA GLY A 7 -20.52 -2.47 24.94
C GLY A 7 -21.54 -1.63 25.74
N ARG A 8 -22.55 -1.05 25.07
CA ARG A 8 -23.65 -0.31 25.70
C ARG A 8 -24.51 -1.26 26.56
N GLU A 9 -24.97 -2.37 25.99
CA GLU A 9 -25.79 -3.35 26.69
C GLU A 9 -24.99 -4.03 27.79
N ALA A 10 -23.71 -4.34 27.58
CA ALA A 10 -22.83 -4.93 28.59
C ALA A 10 -22.66 -3.99 29.80
N ARG A 11 -22.47 -2.68 29.58
CA ARG A 11 -22.43 -1.66 30.63
C ARG A 11 -23.76 -1.57 31.36
N ALA A 12 -24.88 -1.50 30.63
CA ALA A 12 -26.21 -1.43 31.23
C ALA A 12 -26.49 -2.64 32.15
N LEU A 13 -26.07 -3.85 31.77
CA LEU A 13 -26.20 -5.04 32.61
C LEU A 13 -25.35 -4.96 33.88
N ARG A 14 -24.12 -4.49 33.75
CA ARG A 14 -23.22 -4.29 34.91
C ARG A 14 -23.81 -3.27 35.90
N ASP A 15 -24.26 -2.14 35.39
CA ASP A 15 -24.85 -1.07 36.21
C ASP A 15 -26.18 -1.51 36.85
N ALA A 16 -27.02 -2.28 36.14
CA ALA A 16 -28.23 -2.90 36.70
C ALA A 16 -27.94 -3.83 37.86
N LYS A 17 -26.83 -4.60 37.75
CA LYS A 17 -26.35 -5.50 38.82
C LYS A 17 -25.61 -4.74 39.94
N ARG A 18 -25.32 -3.45 39.76
CA ARG A 18 -24.52 -2.61 40.68
C ARG A 18 -23.11 -3.16 40.95
N MET A 19 -22.47 -3.72 39.91
CA MET A 19 -21.12 -4.27 39.99
C MET A 19 -20.08 -3.29 39.50
N SER A 20 -18.91 -3.30 40.12
CA SER A 20 -17.71 -2.69 39.53
C SER A 20 -17.26 -3.47 38.28
N ILE A 21 -16.43 -2.87 37.44
CA ILE A 21 -15.85 -3.53 36.25
C ILE A 21 -15.14 -4.84 36.66
N ARG A 22 -14.41 -4.83 37.77
CA ARG A 22 -13.66 -6.00 38.31
C ARG A 22 -14.61 -7.11 38.72
N GLU A 23 -15.66 -6.78 39.45
CA GLU A 23 -16.65 -7.78 39.93
C GLU A 23 -17.43 -8.37 38.77
N PHE A 24 -17.82 -7.52 37.78
CA PHE A 24 -18.53 -7.98 36.61
C PHE A 24 -17.67 -8.86 35.70
N ALA A 25 -16.39 -8.52 35.55
CA ALA A 25 -15.42 -9.35 34.82
C ALA A 25 -15.26 -10.74 35.50
N ALA A 26 -15.11 -10.76 36.82
CA ALA A 26 -15.06 -12.00 37.58
C ALA A 26 -16.37 -12.80 37.45
N HIS A 27 -17.54 -12.14 37.50
CA HIS A 27 -18.86 -12.74 37.33
C HIS A 27 -19.03 -13.43 35.98
N LEU A 28 -18.50 -12.80 34.89
CA LEU A 28 -18.55 -13.34 33.53
C LEU A 28 -17.41 -14.32 33.22
N GLY A 29 -16.43 -14.46 34.08
CA GLY A 29 -15.24 -15.30 33.85
C GLY A 29 -14.30 -14.71 32.78
N VAL A 30 -14.22 -13.38 32.67
CA VAL A 30 -13.38 -12.66 31.71
C VAL A 30 -12.42 -11.71 32.39
N HIS A 31 -11.39 -11.24 31.68
CA HIS A 31 -10.45 -10.27 32.23
C HIS A 31 -11.05 -8.86 32.29
N GLU A 32 -10.79 -8.08 33.35
CA GLU A 32 -11.34 -6.73 33.55
C GLU A 32 -11.05 -5.75 32.40
N ARG A 33 -9.86 -5.84 31.77
CA ARG A 33 -9.51 -5.04 30.59
C ARG A 33 -10.45 -5.28 29.40
N LEU A 34 -11.03 -6.49 29.31
CA LEU A 34 -11.96 -6.81 28.22
C LEU A 34 -13.30 -6.12 28.42
N VAL A 35 -13.81 -6.12 29.65
CA VAL A 35 -15.04 -5.37 30.01
C VAL A 35 -14.84 -3.88 29.81
N SER A 36 -13.71 -3.33 30.27
CA SER A 36 -13.37 -1.91 30.07
C SER A 36 -13.32 -1.55 28.58
N LYS A 37 -12.77 -2.43 27.74
CA LYS A 37 -12.71 -2.23 26.28
C LYS A 37 -14.11 -2.23 25.65
N TRP A 38 -14.99 -3.12 26.09
CA TRP A 38 -16.37 -3.12 25.60
C TRP A 38 -17.08 -1.82 25.95
N GLU A 39 -17.03 -1.41 27.22
CA GLU A 39 -17.73 -0.22 27.70
C GLU A 39 -17.19 1.07 27.08
N ALA A 40 -15.87 1.19 26.91
CA ALA A 40 -15.26 2.33 26.24
C ALA A 40 -15.66 2.43 24.75
N GLY A 41 -15.92 1.29 24.11
CA GLY A 41 -16.36 1.25 22.71
C GLY A 41 -17.87 1.44 22.52
N GLY A 42 -18.67 1.39 23.60
CA GLY A 42 -20.12 1.62 23.58
C GLY A 42 -20.84 0.74 22.54
N ALA A 43 -21.76 1.31 21.79
CA ALA A 43 -22.55 0.59 20.78
C ALA A 43 -21.70 0.09 19.57
N ARG A 44 -20.47 0.56 19.41
CA ARG A 44 -19.61 0.20 18.27
C ARG A 44 -18.83 -1.10 18.51
N VAL A 45 -18.69 -1.54 19.74
CA VAL A 45 -17.91 -2.76 20.07
C VAL A 45 -18.85 -3.90 20.41
N ARG A 46 -18.70 -5.01 19.70
CA ARG A 46 -19.47 -6.24 19.90
C ARG A 46 -18.60 -7.29 20.58
N PRO A 47 -18.98 -7.81 21.76
CA PRO A 47 -18.31 -8.96 22.36
C PRO A 47 -18.33 -10.17 21.43
N ARG A 48 -17.28 -11.00 21.49
CA ARG A 48 -17.23 -12.25 20.71
C ARG A 48 -18.41 -13.18 21.11
N PRO A 49 -18.84 -14.11 20.23
CA PRO A 49 -19.99 -14.98 20.46
C PRO A 49 -19.99 -15.69 21.83
N VAL A 50 -18.84 -16.18 22.28
CA VAL A 50 -18.69 -16.83 23.60
C VAL A 50 -19.02 -15.87 24.76
N ASN A 51 -18.65 -14.60 24.62
CA ASN A 51 -18.92 -13.57 25.62
C ASN A 51 -20.38 -13.07 25.56
N GLN A 52 -20.97 -13.05 24.37
CA GLN A 52 -22.41 -12.78 24.23
C GLN A 52 -23.23 -13.86 24.95
N ALA A 53 -22.91 -15.13 24.80
CA ALA A 53 -23.55 -16.23 25.52
C ALA A 53 -23.39 -16.11 27.05
N ALA A 54 -22.24 -15.64 27.54
CA ALA A 54 -22.04 -15.36 28.95
C ALA A 54 -22.90 -14.21 29.45
N LEU A 55 -23.06 -13.14 28.66
CA LEU A 55 -23.94 -12.01 28.96
C LEU A 55 -25.42 -12.43 28.96
N ASP A 56 -25.85 -13.23 27.97
CA ASP A 56 -27.20 -13.80 27.93
C ASP A 56 -27.48 -14.65 29.18
N THR A 57 -26.56 -15.51 29.55
CA THR A 57 -26.68 -16.34 30.75
C THR A 57 -26.75 -15.49 32.01
N SER A 58 -25.93 -14.44 32.10
CA SER A 58 -25.93 -13.52 33.24
C SER A 58 -27.26 -12.77 33.36
N LEU A 59 -27.84 -12.30 32.27
CA LEU A 59 -29.15 -11.63 32.27
C LEU A 59 -30.28 -12.61 32.59
N ALA A 60 -30.27 -13.81 32.01
CA ALA A 60 -31.28 -14.83 32.26
C ALA A 60 -31.33 -15.30 33.71
N ARG A 61 -30.20 -15.33 34.40
CA ARG A 61 -30.08 -15.71 35.84
C ARG A 61 -30.33 -14.55 36.80
N SER A 62 -30.57 -13.33 36.29
CA SER A 62 -30.88 -12.15 37.13
C SER A 62 -32.32 -12.21 37.65
N ASP A 63 -32.51 -11.59 38.80
CA ASP A 63 -33.86 -11.40 39.35
C ASP A 63 -34.67 -10.33 38.58
N ASP A 64 -35.97 -10.20 38.87
CA ASP A 64 -36.84 -9.28 38.17
C ASP A 64 -36.44 -7.82 38.41
N VAL A 65 -35.84 -7.51 39.54
CA VAL A 65 -35.40 -6.15 39.90
C VAL A 65 -34.24 -5.73 39.03
N VAL A 66 -33.25 -6.63 38.82
CA VAL A 66 -32.12 -6.39 37.92
C VAL A 66 -32.57 -6.31 36.47
N ARG A 67 -33.52 -7.17 36.05
CA ARG A 67 -34.07 -7.12 34.68
C ARG A 67 -34.82 -5.81 34.42
N ALA A 68 -35.63 -5.35 35.38
CA ALA A 68 -36.34 -4.08 35.26
C ALA A 68 -35.35 -2.89 35.18
N ARG A 69 -34.33 -2.84 36.03
CA ARG A 69 -33.26 -1.82 35.94
C ARG A 69 -32.50 -1.85 34.61
N PHE A 70 -32.16 -3.05 34.14
CA PHE A 70 -31.52 -3.22 32.85
C PHE A 70 -32.38 -2.64 31.70
N SER A 71 -33.66 -2.96 31.68
CA SER A 71 -34.61 -2.40 30.70
C SER A 71 -34.72 -0.88 30.79
N THR A 72 -34.73 -0.32 32.00
CA THR A 72 -34.78 1.14 32.21
C THR A 72 -33.51 1.82 31.74
N LEU A 73 -32.31 1.21 31.95
CA LEU A 73 -31.03 1.75 31.51
C LEU A 73 -30.83 1.69 29.99
N LEU A 74 -31.53 0.80 29.31
CA LEU A 74 -31.54 0.69 27.85
C LEU A 74 -32.66 1.48 27.19
N ALA A 75 -33.65 1.90 27.97
CA ALA A 75 -34.71 2.73 27.43
C ALA A 75 -34.11 4.04 26.87
N PRO A 76 -34.54 4.48 25.69
CA PRO A 76 -34.10 5.75 25.13
C PRO A 76 -34.44 6.86 26.12
N THR A 77 -33.51 7.74 26.43
CA THR A 77 -33.70 8.87 27.32
C THR A 77 -34.13 10.09 26.51
N GLY A 78 -35.31 10.64 26.80
CA GLY A 78 -35.76 11.91 26.24
C GLY A 78 -36.28 11.84 24.80
N ALA A 79 -36.07 12.88 24.00
CA ALA A 79 -36.59 13.07 22.65
C ALA A 79 -36.40 11.91 21.65
N ASP A 80 -35.39 11.06 21.85
CA ASP A 80 -35.12 9.87 21.01
C ASP A 80 -36.17 8.77 21.20
N ALA A 81 -36.78 8.66 22.40
CA ALA A 81 -37.79 7.64 22.70
C ALA A 81 -39.08 7.92 21.95
N ASP A 82 -39.46 9.20 21.87
CA ASP A 82 -40.71 9.63 21.24
C ASP A 82 -40.60 9.54 19.70
N LEU A 83 -39.42 9.80 19.14
CA LEU A 83 -39.16 9.72 17.69
C LEU A 83 -39.12 8.28 17.17
N LEU A 84 -38.50 7.34 17.90
CA LEU A 84 -38.43 5.92 17.53
C LEU A 84 -39.82 5.25 17.69
N ALA A 85 -40.60 5.65 18.68
CA ALA A 85 -42.01 5.20 18.84
C ALA A 85 -42.91 5.68 17.69
N PHE A 86 -42.59 6.86 17.10
CA PHE A 86 -43.32 7.40 15.95
C PHE A 86 -42.99 6.65 14.64
N VAL A 87 -41.74 6.25 14.42
CA VAL A 87 -41.32 5.51 13.23
C VAL A 87 -41.86 4.08 13.24
N ASP A 88 -41.86 3.40 14.39
CA ASP A 88 -42.39 2.03 14.53
C ASP A 88 -43.93 1.99 14.50
N ALA A 89 -44.60 3.07 14.96
CA ALA A 89 -46.07 3.19 14.92
C ALA A 89 -46.64 3.49 13.53
N GLY A 90 -45.80 3.92 12.58
CA GLY A 90 -46.19 4.20 11.18
C GLY A 90 -46.65 2.97 10.37
N ALA A 91 -46.54 1.74 10.91
CA ALA A 91 -47.12 0.52 10.33
C ALA A 91 -48.57 0.24 10.74
N SER A 92 -49.16 1.00 11.68
CA SER A 92 -50.55 0.85 12.13
C SER A 92 -51.32 2.15 11.93
N LYS A 93 -52.37 2.11 11.12
CA LYS A 93 -53.24 3.26 10.83
C LYS A 93 -53.75 3.93 12.11
N GLY A 94 -53.39 5.18 12.31
CA GLY A 94 -54.19 6.21 12.95
C GLY A 94 -54.10 6.30 14.45
N ALA A 95 -53.04 6.91 14.98
CA ALA A 95 -53.09 7.83 16.12
C ALA A 95 -51.72 8.56 16.18
N VAL A 96 -51.72 9.86 15.89
CA VAL A 96 -50.64 10.78 16.23
C VAL A 96 -50.63 10.89 17.76
N PRO A 97 -49.49 10.74 18.47
CA PRO A 97 -49.47 10.99 19.91
C PRO A 97 -49.90 12.42 20.19
N GLU A 98 -50.82 12.60 21.12
CA GLU A 98 -51.49 13.86 21.49
C GLU A 98 -50.56 14.90 22.16
N VAL A 99 -49.22 14.74 22.05
CA VAL A 99 -48.23 15.48 22.83
C VAL A 99 -47.35 16.44 21.99
N MET A 100 -47.31 16.31 20.66
CA MET A 100 -46.57 17.28 19.81
C MET A 100 -47.47 17.86 18.73
N SER A 101 -47.49 19.19 18.61
CA SER A 101 -48.16 19.86 17.49
C SER A 101 -47.34 19.59 16.18
N GLU A 102 -48.03 19.61 15.03
CA GLU A 102 -47.38 19.49 13.70
C GLU A 102 -46.19 20.45 13.55
N ARG A 103 -46.31 21.67 14.09
CA ARG A 103 -45.26 22.67 14.09
C ARG A 103 -44.02 22.22 14.89
N GLU A 104 -44.23 21.63 16.07
CA GLU A 104 -43.15 21.15 16.93
C GLU A 104 -42.41 19.98 16.28
N LEU A 105 -43.15 19.07 15.63
CA LEU A 105 -42.55 17.97 14.88
C LEU A 105 -41.69 18.47 13.72
N ILE A 106 -42.18 19.43 12.93
CA ILE A 106 -41.44 20.04 11.82
C ILE A 106 -40.19 20.77 12.32
N MET A 107 -40.29 21.51 13.42
CA MET A 107 -39.16 22.23 14.01
C MET A 107 -38.13 21.27 14.61
N ALA A 108 -38.54 20.17 15.23
CA ALA A 108 -37.62 19.13 15.72
C ALA A 108 -36.84 18.46 14.58
N ALA A 109 -37.53 18.08 13.51
CA ALA A 109 -36.89 17.51 12.32
C ALA A 109 -35.90 18.49 11.64
N ALA A 110 -36.25 19.79 11.59
CA ALA A 110 -35.37 20.81 11.06
C ALA A 110 -34.12 21.02 11.94
N HIS A 111 -34.29 20.97 13.27
CA HIS A 111 -33.20 21.09 14.22
C HIS A 111 -32.25 19.89 14.14
N GLU A 112 -32.78 18.66 14.12
CA GLU A 112 -32.03 17.43 13.93
C GLU A 112 -31.21 17.47 12.62
N ALA A 113 -31.83 17.87 11.51
CA ALA A 113 -31.13 18.01 10.23
C ALA A 113 -29.99 19.03 10.31
N SER A 114 -30.20 20.16 11.01
CA SER A 114 -29.17 21.18 11.21
C SER A 114 -28.02 20.69 12.09
N GLU A 115 -28.33 20.01 13.20
CA GLU A 115 -27.30 19.42 14.08
C GLU A 115 -26.49 18.33 13.38
N HIS A 116 -27.19 17.46 12.63
CA HIS A 116 -26.52 16.43 11.83
C HIS A 116 -25.61 17.04 10.77
N ALA A 117 -26.06 18.10 10.07
CA ALA A 117 -25.24 18.80 9.08
C ALA A 117 -24.00 19.44 9.72
N ALA A 118 -24.15 20.10 10.87
CA ALA A 118 -23.03 20.69 11.61
C ALA A 118 -22.02 19.60 12.09
N ALA A 119 -22.54 18.46 12.56
CA ALA A 119 -21.68 17.33 12.94
C ALA A 119 -20.95 16.73 11.73
N ALA A 120 -21.60 16.63 10.57
CA ALA A 120 -21.00 16.12 9.33
C ALA A 120 -19.92 17.07 8.75
N GLU A 121 -19.96 18.36 9.09
CA GLU A 121 -18.92 19.33 8.72
C GLU A 121 -17.67 19.27 9.62
N SER A 122 -17.74 18.59 10.76
CA SER A 122 -16.61 18.49 11.68
C SER A 122 -15.45 17.72 11.03
N THR A 123 -14.23 18.17 11.29
CA THR A 123 -13.01 17.50 10.79
C THR A 123 -11.88 17.62 11.79
N ASN A 124 -11.11 16.52 11.96
CA ASN A 124 -9.88 16.52 12.74
C ASN A 124 -8.65 16.84 11.89
N VAL A 125 -8.84 17.15 10.60
CA VAL A 125 -7.78 17.51 9.68
C VAL A 125 -8.08 18.84 9.00
N GLY A 126 -7.15 19.79 9.09
CA GLY A 126 -7.23 21.07 8.38
C GLY A 126 -6.50 21.04 7.04
N ALA A 127 -6.87 21.95 6.14
CA ALA A 127 -6.26 22.07 4.80
C ALA A 127 -4.72 22.19 4.84
N THR A 128 -4.16 22.94 5.79
CA THR A 128 -2.72 23.06 5.97
C THR A 128 -2.06 21.72 6.33
N THR A 129 -2.72 20.88 7.13
CA THR A 129 -2.21 19.54 7.47
C THR A 129 -2.20 18.63 6.25
N LEU A 130 -3.25 18.64 5.43
CA LEU A 130 -3.29 17.88 4.18
C LEU A 130 -2.20 18.35 3.21
N ALA A 131 -2.07 19.66 2.99
CA ALA A 131 -1.03 20.22 2.12
C ALA A 131 0.39 19.85 2.60
N GLN A 132 0.64 19.82 3.91
CA GLN A 132 1.92 19.37 4.46
C GLN A 132 2.15 17.87 4.23
N LEU A 133 1.13 17.02 4.37
CA LEU A 133 1.25 15.59 4.09
C LEU A 133 1.50 15.32 2.61
N ASP A 134 0.84 16.04 1.70
CA ASP A 134 1.11 16.00 0.27
C ASP A 134 2.57 16.36 -0.05
N ALA A 135 3.05 17.45 0.54
CA ALA A 135 4.44 17.88 0.38
C ALA A 135 5.43 16.83 0.90
N ASP A 136 5.15 16.24 2.08
CA ASP A 136 5.98 15.18 2.67
C ASP A 136 6.02 13.93 1.77
N VAL A 137 4.86 13.47 1.27
CA VAL A 137 4.77 12.30 0.37
C VAL A 137 5.48 12.56 -0.95
N ARG A 138 5.29 13.74 -1.56
CA ARG A 138 5.97 14.14 -2.79
C ARG A 138 7.48 14.19 -2.60
N ARG A 139 7.95 14.79 -1.51
CA ARG A 139 9.38 14.86 -1.18
C ARG A 139 9.96 13.45 -1.01
N ILE A 140 9.33 12.59 -0.19
CA ILE A 140 9.77 11.21 0.02
C ILE A 140 9.86 10.45 -1.30
N ALA A 141 8.86 10.53 -2.16
CA ALA A 141 8.86 9.84 -3.46
C ALA A 141 10.02 10.27 -4.36
N ASN A 142 10.38 11.57 -4.34
CA ASN A 142 11.47 12.12 -5.15
C ASN A 142 12.84 11.87 -4.52
N GLU A 143 12.97 11.94 -3.20
CA GLU A 143 14.24 11.67 -2.51
C GLU A 143 14.62 10.17 -2.55
N TYR A 144 13.62 9.30 -2.53
CA TYR A 144 13.84 7.84 -2.50
C TYR A 144 14.73 7.33 -3.64
N VAL A 145 14.59 7.87 -4.85
CA VAL A 145 15.38 7.42 -6.00
C VAL A 145 16.87 7.79 -5.90
N HIS A 146 17.23 8.61 -4.91
CA HIS A 146 18.60 9.07 -4.64
C HIS A 146 19.15 8.59 -3.30
N ALA A 147 18.30 8.13 -2.38
CA ALA A 147 18.65 7.79 -1.00
C ALA A 147 18.70 6.27 -0.78
N ALA A 148 19.42 5.84 0.26
CA ALA A 148 19.41 4.45 0.71
C ALA A 148 17.99 4.04 1.21
N PRO A 149 17.50 2.81 0.92
CA PRO A 149 16.11 2.44 1.19
C PRO A 149 15.76 2.32 2.69
N ALA A 150 16.71 1.90 3.54
CA ALA A 150 16.42 1.67 4.96
C ALA A 150 16.08 2.97 5.75
N PRO A 151 16.83 4.07 5.67
CA PRO A 151 16.44 5.35 6.27
C PRO A 151 15.10 5.87 5.75
N MET A 152 14.85 5.74 4.44
CA MET A 152 13.59 6.18 3.83
C MET A 152 12.40 5.37 4.34
N MET A 153 12.56 4.07 4.61
CA MET A 153 11.53 3.22 5.22
C MET A 153 11.09 3.77 6.59
N VAL A 154 12.04 4.21 7.43
CA VAL A 154 11.74 4.78 8.75
C VAL A 154 10.92 6.07 8.62
N GLU A 155 11.27 6.92 7.67
CA GLU A 155 10.54 8.17 7.42
C GLU A 155 9.13 7.92 6.90
N MET A 156 8.98 7.04 5.90
CA MET A 156 7.67 6.63 5.38
C MET A 156 6.77 6.08 6.48
N LEU A 157 7.33 5.27 7.40
CA LEU A 157 6.59 4.72 8.54
C LEU A 157 6.05 5.82 9.46
N ARG A 158 6.87 6.85 9.73
CA ARG A 158 6.48 7.99 10.57
C ARG A 158 5.33 8.78 9.96
N VAL A 159 5.41 9.11 8.67
CA VAL A 159 4.37 9.86 7.97
C VAL A 159 3.09 9.02 7.86
N ARG A 160 3.18 7.72 7.51
CA ARG A 160 2.03 6.82 7.44
C ARG A 160 1.29 6.70 8.77
N ARG A 161 2.02 6.60 9.90
CA ARG A 161 1.40 6.58 11.24
C ARG A 161 0.64 7.86 11.54
N ARG A 162 1.11 9.01 11.03
CA ARG A 162 0.39 10.29 11.15
C ARG A 162 -0.91 10.26 10.35
N VAL A 163 -0.88 9.76 9.12
CA VAL A 163 -2.08 9.58 8.27
C VAL A 163 -3.09 8.64 8.94
N TYR A 164 -2.65 7.51 9.48
CA TYR A 164 -3.55 6.55 10.16
C TYR A 164 -4.22 7.16 11.39
N ARG A 165 -3.50 7.92 12.21
CA ARG A 165 -4.11 8.63 13.36
C ARG A 165 -5.17 9.65 12.94
N LEU A 166 -5.01 10.28 11.79
CA LEU A 166 -6.03 11.17 11.25
C LEU A 166 -7.25 10.37 10.77
N LEU A 167 -7.04 9.25 10.09
CA LEU A 167 -8.11 8.36 9.63
C LEU A 167 -8.93 7.73 10.78
N ASP A 168 -8.33 7.58 11.98
CA ASP A 168 -9.04 7.11 13.18
C ASP A 168 -10.02 8.16 13.75
N GLY A 169 -9.98 9.41 13.29
CA GLY A 169 -10.85 10.50 13.69
C GLY A 169 -12.04 10.70 12.76
N GLN A 170 -12.67 11.87 12.85
CA GLN A 170 -13.77 12.27 12.00
C GLN A 170 -13.30 13.27 10.95
N GLN A 171 -13.58 13.01 9.68
CA GLN A 171 -13.21 13.88 8.56
C GLN A 171 -14.41 14.06 7.63
N LYS A 172 -14.37 15.13 6.83
CA LYS A 172 -15.25 15.27 5.67
C LYS A 172 -14.95 14.15 4.66
N PRO A 173 -15.95 13.66 3.90
CA PRO A 173 -15.76 12.56 2.94
C PRO A 173 -14.59 12.79 1.95
N GLY A 174 -14.41 14.02 1.46
CA GLY A 174 -13.30 14.38 0.58
C GLY A 174 -11.94 14.27 1.26
N ASP A 175 -11.83 14.72 2.52
CA ASP A 175 -10.60 14.62 3.31
C ASP A 175 -10.26 13.16 3.62
N THR A 176 -11.26 12.33 3.93
CA THR A 176 -11.11 10.89 4.14
C THR A 176 -10.57 10.22 2.88
N SER A 177 -11.15 10.52 1.70
CA SER A 177 -10.68 10.00 0.41
C SER A 177 -9.23 10.41 0.13
N HIS A 178 -8.87 11.66 0.42
CA HIS A 178 -7.51 12.17 0.28
C HIS A 178 -6.52 11.48 1.24
N LEU A 179 -6.90 11.28 2.51
CA LEU A 179 -6.08 10.54 3.46
C LEU A 179 -5.87 9.08 3.03
N TYR A 180 -6.88 8.43 2.42
CA TYR A 180 -6.69 7.10 1.82
C TYR A 180 -5.73 7.13 0.63
N LEU A 181 -5.77 8.18 -0.21
CA LEU A 181 -4.79 8.36 -1.27
C LEU A 181 -3.37 8.42 -0.71
N LEU A 182 -3.14 9.24 0.32
CA LEU A 182 -1.84 9.35 0.99
C LEU A 182 -1.39 8.05 1.65
N ALA A 183 -2.31 7.35 2.35
CA ALA A 183 -2.04 6.04 2.96
C ALA A 183 -1.64 4.99 1.92
N GLY A 184 -2.35 4.97 0.78
CA GLY A 184 -2.07 4.07 -0.34
C GLY A 184 -0.74 4.38 -1.02
N THR A 185 -0.46 5.65 -1.26
CA THR A 185 0.81 6.12 -1.84
C THR A 185 2.00 5.74 -0.96
N LEU A 186 1.92 6.00 0.36
CA LEU A 186 2.97 5.60 1.32
C LEU A 186 3.13 4.07 1.41
N SER A 187 2.03 3.32 1.41
CA SER A 187 2.09 1.85 1.42
C SER A 187 2.72 1.30 0.14
N GLY A 188 2.46 1.93 -1.02
CA GLY A 188 3.11 1.62 -2.28
C GLY A 188 4.62 1.90 -2.27
N LEU A 189 5.04 3.06 -1.73
CA LEU A 189 6.46 3.39 -1.54
C LEU A 189 7.15 2.38 -0.62
N MET A 190 6.50 2.00 0.49
CA MET A 190 7.04 0.99 1.41
C MET A 190 7.11 -0.39 0.77
N ALA A 191 6.15 -0.76 -0.10
CA ALA A 191 6.23 -2.00 -0.88
C ALA A 191 7.46 -1.99 -1.80
N ASN A 192 7.72 -0.88 -2.50
CA ASN A 192 8.95 -0.72 -3.30
C ASN A 192 10.21 -0.84 -2.44
N ALA A 193 10.26 -0.14 -1.31
CA ALA A 193 11.41 -0.19 -0.40
C ALA A 193 11.63 -1.60 0.17
N SER A 194 10.56 -2.34 0.48
CA SER A 194 10.67 -3.73 0.93
C SER A 194 11.24 -4.65 -0.15
N THR A 195 10.92 -4.43 -1.45
CA THR A 195 11.56 -5.18 -2.53
C THR A 195 13.04 -4.84 -2.66
N ASP A 196 13.40 -3.56 -2.53
CA ASP A 196 14.80 -3.11 -2.61
C ASP A 196 15.64 -3.66 -1.45
N LEU A 197 15.01 -3.88 -0.28
CA LEU A 197 15.61 -4.51 0.88
C LEU A 197 15.55 -6.05 0.87
N GLY A 198 14.88 -6.68 -0.12
CA GLY A 198 14.78 -8.14 -0.26
C GLY A 198 13.65 -8.82 0.50
N TYR A 199 12.74 -8.05 1.10
CA TYR A 199 11.60 -8.57 1.87
C TYR A 199 10.33 -8.68 1.01
N LEU A 200 10.28 -9.65 0.08
CA LEU A 200 9.19 -9.80 -0.88
C LEU A 200 7.82 -10.09 -0.24
N ASP A 201 7.79 -10.85 0.87
CA ASP A 201 6.54 -11.13 1.59
C ASP A 201 5.94 -9.85 2.18
N ALA A 202 6.78 -9.04 2.84
CA ALA A 202 6.37 -7.74 3.37
C ALA A 202 5.93 -6.78 2.26
N ALA A 203 6.63 -6.79 1.11
CA ALA A 203 6.23 -6.02 -0.07
C ALA A 203 4.84 -6.45 -0.58
N GLY A 204 4.57 -7.76 -0.59
CA GLY A 204 3.26 -8.33 -0.93
C GLY A 204 2.13 -7.87 0.00
N GLU A 205 2.37 -7.80 1.31
CA GLU A 205 1.38 -7.28 2.26
C GLU A 205 1.12 -5.79 2.05
N GLN A 206 2.18 -5.01 1.91
CA GLN A 206 2.09 -3.56 1.74
C GLN A 206 1.42 -3.17 0.43
N ILE A 207 1.67 -3.90 -0.68
CA ILE A 207 1.02 -3.59 -1.95
C ILE A 207 -0.47 -3.97 -1.94
N ARG A 208 -0.88 -5.02 -1.22
CA ARG A 208 -2.30 -5.32 -1.00
C ARG A 208 -3.00 -4.24 -0.19
N ALA A 209 -2.34 -3.71 0.85
CA ALA A 209 -2.86 -2.57 1.61
C ALA A 209 -2.96 -1.31 0.72
N ALA A 210 -1.93 -1.02 -0.09
CA ALA A 210 -1.95 0.08 -1.04
C ALA A 210 -3.11 -0.03 -2.04
N TRP A 211 -3.41 -1.25 -2.52
CA TRP A 211 -4.56 -1.51 -3.38
C TRP A 211 -5.88 -1.21 -2.67
N ALA A 212 -6.08 -1.67 -1.44
CA ALA A 212 -7.29 -1.38 -0.67
C ALA A 212 -7.51 0.14 -0.51
N TYR A 213 -6.45 0.90 -0.22
CA TYR A 213 -6.52 2.35 -0.14
C TYR A 213 -6.75 3.02 -1.51
N ALA A 214 -6.21 2.47 -2.59
CA ALA A 214 -6.50 2.93 -3.95
C ALA A 214 -7.98 2.78 -4.30
N GLU A 215 -8.61 1.67 -3.89
CA GLU A 215 -10.04 1.46 -4.04
C GLU A 215 -10.86 2.46 -3.21
N LEU A 216 -10.52 2.64 -1.93
CA LEU A 216 -11.20 3.57 -1.01
C LEU A 216 -11.07 5.03 -1.43
N SER A 217 -9.91 5.42 -1.99
CA SER A 217 -9.71 6.77 -2.51
C SER A 217 -10.34 7.01 -3.89
N GLY A 218 -10.67 5.95 -4.62
CA GLY A 218 -11.16 6.05 -6.00
C GLY A 218 -10.13 6.55 -7.02
N HIS A 219 -8.83 6.64 -6.65
CA HIS A 219 -7.80 7.27 -7.47
C HIS A 219 -7.21 6.31 -8.52
N ASN A 220 -7.55 6.51 -9.79
CA ASN A 220 -7.17 5.60 -10.88
C ASN A 220 -5.65 5.51 -11.10
N GLY A 221 -4.91 6.61 -10.97
CA GLY A 221 -3.44 6.59 -11.06
C GLY A 221 -2.81 5.67 -10.00
N LEU A 222 -3.31 5.72 -8.76
CA LEU A 222 -2.84 4.84 -7.70
C LEU A 222 -3.25 3.37 -7.95
N ARG A 223 -4.47 3.11 -8.45
CA ARG A 223 -4.90 1.78 -8.88
C ARG A 223 -3.97 1.20 -9.94
N ALA A 224 -3.69 1.97 -11.00
CA ALA A 224 -2.78 1.57 -12.07
C ALA A 224 -1.36 1.30 -11.55
N TRP A 225 -0.83 2.19 -10.72
CA TRP A 225 0.52 2.06 -10.19
C TRP A 225 0.66 0.84 -9.27
N THR A 226 -0.29 0.62 -8.36
CA THR A 226 -0.28 -0.52 -7.43
C THR A 226 -0.38 -1.85 -8.16
N ARG A 227 -1.21 -1.95 -9.21
CA ARG A 227 -1.27 -3.15 -10.06
C ARG A 227 0.06 -3.45 -10.74
N GLY A 228 0.71 -2.42 -11.29
CA GLY A 228 2.04 -2.58 -11.89
C GLY A 228 3.12 -2.98 -10.87
N MET A 229 3.11 -2.39 -9.67
CA MET A 229 4.06 -2.76 -8.62
C MET A 229 3.78 -4.18 -8.09
N HIS A 230 2.52 -4.55 -7.91
CA HIS A 230 2.15 -5.91 -7.53
C HIS A 230 2.58 -6.94 -8.59
N ALA A 231 2.44 -6.60 -9.88
CA ALA A 231 2.95 -7.44 -10.97
C ALA A 231 4.46 -7.66 -10.88
N LEU A 232 5.24 -6.63 -10.55
CA LEU A 232 6.68 -6.77 -10.35
C LEU A 232 7.01 -7.68 -9.15
N ILE A 233 6.32 -7.50 -8.01
CA ILE A 233 6.49 -8.34 -6.81
C ILE A 233 6.17 -9.81 -7.14
N GLU A 234 5.05 -10.09 -7.82
CA GLU A 234 4.69 -11.44 -8.24
C GLU A 234 5.71 -12.05 -9.20
N ASN A 235 6.25 -11.22 -10.12
CA ASN A 235 7.30 -11.66 -11.02
C ASN A 235 8.59 -12.05 -10.27
N TRP A 236 9.01 -11.27 -9.27
CA TRP A 236 10.17 -11.58 -8.43
C TRP A 236 9.92 -12.76 -7.48
N SER A 237 8.66 -12.98 -7.08
CA SER A 237 8.23 -14.12 -6.24
C SER A 237 7.95 -15.39 -7.04
N ASP A 238 8.48 -15.51 -8.25
CA ASP A 238 8.33 -16.67 -9.15
C ASP A 238 6.89 -17.04 -9.54
N ARG A 239 6.02 -16.02 -9.63
CA ARG A 239 4.62 -16.17 -10.06
C ARG A 239 4.31 -15.33 -11.31
N PRO A 240 5.03 -15.55 -12.45
CA PRO A 240 4.93 -14.66 -13.63
C PRO A 240 3.55 -14.65 -14.29
N ARG A 241 2.77 -15.75 -14.21
CA ARG A 241 1.41 -15.77 -14.76
C ARG A 241 0.47 -14.81 -14.02
N ASN A 242 0.55 -14.73 -12.70
CA ASN A 242 -0.18 -13.75 -11.90
C ASN A 242 0.28 -12.32 -12.23
N ALA A 243 1.58 -12.12 -12.43
CA ALA A 243 2.13 -10.83 -12.80
C ALA A 243 1.56 -10.30 -14.12
N VAL A 244 1.39 -11.15 -15.15
CA VAL A 244 0.72 -10.77 -16.40
C VAL A 244 -0.72 -10.30 -16.16
N GLN A 245 -1.49 -11.05 -15.37
CA GLN A 245 -2.88 -10.69 -15.08
C GLN A 245 -2.99 -9.35 -14.34
N LEU A 246 -2.10 -9.11 -13.38
CA LEU A 246 -2.04 -7.86 -12.64
C LEU A 246 -1.67 -6.67 -13.54
N ALA A 247 -0.64 -6.82 -14.40
CA ALA A 247 -0.25 -5.75 -15.32
C ALA A 247 -1.40 -5.40 -16.28
N ARG A 248 -2.12 -6.40 -16.81
CA ARG A 248 -3.29 -6.20 -17.65
C ARG A 248 -4.45 -5.52 -16.93
N SER A 249 -4.79 -5.98 -15.73
CA SER A 249 -5.86 -5.36 -14.94
C SER A 249 -5.56 -3.89 -14.59
N GLY A 250 -4.29 -3.53 -14.42
CA GLY A 250 -3.88 -2.14 -14.21
C GLY A 250 -4.19 -1.21 -15.39
N GLN A 251 -4.18 -1.73 -16.63
CA GLN A 251 -4.45 -0.96 -17.84
C GLN A 251 -5.89 -0.44 -17.91
N GLU A 252 -6.84 -1.09 -17.23
CA GLU A 252 -8.25 -0.68 -17.15
C GLU A 252 -8.42 0.69 -16.47
N PHE A 253 -7.47 1.07 -15.62
CA PHE A 253 -7.47 2.35 -14.89
C PHE A 253 -6.68 3.45 -15.59
N THR A 254 -6.17 3.20 -16.81
CA THR A 254 -5.31 4.14 -17.53
C THR A 254 -5.92 4.63 -18.83
N GLY A 255 -5.67 5.91 -19.17
CA GLY A 255 -5.76 6.42 -20.53
C GLY A 255 -4.39 6.39 -21.23
N PRO A 256 -4.28 6.98 -22.45
CA PRO A 256 -2.98 7.20 -23.10
C PRO A 256 -2.08 8.06 -22.21
N GLY A 257 -0.83 7.65 -21.98
CA GLY A 257 0.12 8.36 -21.12
C GLY A 257 1.09 7.44 -20.38
N LEU A 258 1.88 8.00 -19.45
CA LEU A 258 2.99 7.33 -18.76
C LEU A 258 2.56 6.08 -17.97
N ALA A 259 1.40 6.13 -17.32
CA ALA A 259 0.88 4.98 -16.56
C ALA A 259 0.69 3.75 -17.45
N ARG A 260 0.11 3.95 -18.64
CA ARG A 260 -0.12 2.87 -19.61
C ARG A 260 1.18 2.36 -20.22
N ILE A 261 2.08 3.26 -20.59
CA ILE A 261 3.43 2.90 -21.08
C ILE A 261 4.16 2.02 -20.06
N ARG A 262 4.13 2.42 -18.80
CA ARG A 262 4.74 1.65 -17.70
C ARG A 262 4.17 0.23 -17.62
N LEU A 263 2.84 0.09 -17.65
CA LEU A 263 2.19 -1.23 -17.53
C LEU A 263 2.52 -2.15 -18.70
N PHE A 264 2.55 -1.64 -19.93
CA PHE A 264 2.98 -2.42 -21.08
C PHE A 264 4.43 -2.86 -20.99
N ASN A 265 5.34 -1.99 -20.49
CA ASN A 265 6.73 -2.38 -20.27
C ASN A 265 6.88 -3.44 -19.17
N ILE A 266 6.06 -3.38 -18.11
CA ILE A 266 6.02 -4.42 -17.07
C ILE A 266 5.51 -5.73 -17.66
N GLU A 267 4.41 -5.71 -18.41
CA GLU A 267 3.85 -6.90 -19.06
C GLU A 267 4.85 -7.53 -20.05
N ALA A 268 5.52 -6.71 -20.88
CA ALA A 268 6.56 -7.16 -21.80
C ALA A 268 7.69 -7.92 -21.08
N ARG A 269 8.16 -7.35 -19.98
CA ARG A 269 9.22 -7.95 -19.16
C ARG A 269 8.82 -9.31 -18.56
N VAL A 270 7.56 -9.46 -18.16
CA VAL A 270 7.04 -10.73 -17.63
C VAL A 270 6.89 -11.76 -18.75
N TRP A 271 6.42 -11.36 -19.93
CA TRP A 271 6.32 -12.24 -21.09
C TRP A 271 7.70 -12.70 -21.58
N ALA A 272 8.69 -11.82 -21.57
CA ALA A 272 10.07 -12.19 -21.88
C ALA A 272 10.60 -13.26 -20.91
N ARG A 273 10.31 -13.15 -19.63
CA ARG A 273 10.66 -14.19 -18.64
C ARG A 273 9.94 -15.51 -18.90
N LEU A 274 8.72 -15.48 -19.42
CA LEU A 274 7.96 -16.67 -19.83
C LEU A 274 8.43 -17.23 -21.19
N GLY A 275 9.41 -16.59 -21.86
CA GLY A 275 9.93 -17.01 -23.15
C GLY A 275 8.99 -16.77 -24.33
N SER A 276 8.06 -15.82 -24.22
CA SER A 276 7.11 -15.51 -25.29
C SER A 276 7.54 -14.26 -26.07
N ASP A 277 8.28 -14.46 -27.18
CA ASP A 277 8.69 -13.35 -28.07
C ASP A 277 7.48 -12.59 -28.63
N THR A 278 6.45 -13.28 -29.09
CA THR A 278 5.26 -12.70 -29.71
C THR A 278 4.54 -11.73 -28.76
N GLU A 279 4.26 -12.16 -27.53
CA GLU A 279 3.57 -11.33 -26.56
C GLU A 279 4.48 -10.18 -26.07
N THR A 280 5.77 -10.43 -25.92
CA THR A 280 6.74 -9.38 -25.57
C THR A 280 6.75 -8.28 -26.62
N ASP A 281 6.90 -8.65 -27.91
CA ASP A 281 6.95 -7.67 -29.01
C ASP A 281 5.60 -6.94 -29.16
N ARG A 282 4.48 -7.60 -28.92
CA ARG A 282 3.16 -6.97 -28.87
C ARG A 282 3.11 -5.88 -27.80
N CYS A 283 3.58 -6.18 -26.59
CA CYS A 283 3.56 -5.25 -25.48
C CYS A 283 4.52 -4.07 -25.70
N LEU A 284 5.74 -4.30 -26.23
CA LEU A 284 6.68 -3.23 -26.54
C LEU A 284 6.12 -2.26 -27.60
N ARG A 285 5.54 -2.77 -28.68
CA ARG A 285 4.85 -1.92 -29.68
C ARG A 285 3.66 -1.17 -29.10
N ALA A 286 2.90 -1.82 -28.19
CA ALA A 286 1.81 -1.13 -27.50
C ALA A 286 2.31 0.00 -26.59
N ALA A 287 3.47 -0.18 -25.93
CA ALA A 287 4.10 0.86 -25.14
C ALA A 287 4.52 2.07 -25.98
N GLU A 288 5.09 1.85 -27.18
CA GLU A 288 5.48 2.91 -28.13
C GLU A 288 4.29 3.74 -28.60
N THR A 289 3.13 3.10 -28.77
CA THR A 289 1.91 3.77 -29.26
C THR A 289 1.00 4.30 -28.15
N ALA A 290 1.27 3.95 -26.89
CA ALA A 290 0.46 4.34 -25.73
C ALA A 290 0.71 5.79 -25.27
N GLY A 291 1.62 6.53 -25.90
CA GLY A 291 1.89 7.93 -25.60
C GLY A 291 0.68 8.83 -25.85
N GLY A 292 0.56 9.93 -25.11
CA GLY A 292 -0.51 10.91 -25.24
C GLY A 292 -0.33 12.05 -24.24
N ASP A 293 -1.07 13.13 -24.43
CA ASP A 293 -0.98 14.35 -23.61
C ASP A 293 -1.68 14.23 -22.24
N ARG A 294 -2.31 13.09 -21.96
CA ARG A 294 -3.02 12.90 -20.70
C ARG A 294 -2.04 12.73 -19.56
N ARG A 295 -1.98 13.73 -18.70
CA ARG A 295 -1.20 13.69 -17.47
C ARG A 295 -1.97 12.96 -16.37
N ASP A 296 -1.22 12.25 -15.54
CA ASP A 296 -1.68 11.55 -14.35
C ASP A 296 -1.01 12.17 -13.14
N GLU A 297 -1.82 12.57 -12.14
CA GLU A 297 -1.34 13.27 -10.94
C GLU A 297 -0.24 12.48 -10.21
N LEU A 298 -0.32 11.15 -10.19
CA LEU A 298 0.65 10.31 -9.51
C LEU A 298 1.93 10.14 -10.33
N HIS A 299 1.81 9.72 -11.60
CA HIS A 299 2.96 9.36 -12.44
C HIS A 299 3.70 10.60 -12.94
N ASP A 300 2.97 11.67 -13.28
CA ASP A 300 3.53 12.88 -13.89
C ASP A 300 3.82 13.98 -12.86
N GLU A 301 2.93 14.19 -11.86
CA GLU A 301 3.04 15.31 -10.93
C GLU A 301 3.84 14.98 -9.69
N ILE A 302 3.66 13.79 -9.07
CA ILE A 302 4.50 13.35 -7.96
C ILE A 302 5.87 12.95 -8.48
N GLY A 303 5.93 12.13 -9.53
CA GLY A 303 7.19 11.67 -10.12
C GLY A 303 7.98 10.74 -9.19
N GLY A 304 9.31 10.85 -9.21
CA GLY A 304 10.21 10.01 -8.40
C GLY A 304 9.99 8.51 -8.61
N VAL A 305 9.69 7.78 -7.54
CA VAL A 305 9.39 6.33 -7.62
C VAL A 305 8.16 6.06 -8.51
N PHE A 306 7.16 6.95 -8.45
CA PHE A 306 5.92 6.79 -9.21
C PHE A 306 6.10 7.07 -10.70
N GLY A 307 7.08 7.91 -11.06
CA GLY A 307 7.35 8.27 -12.44
C GLY A 307 7.87 7.11 -13.30
N PHE A 308 7.66 7.24 -14.60
CA PHE A 308 8.22 6.32 -15.60
C PHE A 308 8.89 7.13 -16.73
N PRO A 309 9.98 7.88 -16.42
CA PRO A 309 10.68 8.68 -17.39
C PRO A 309 11.40 7.82 -18.44
N GLU A 310 11.81 8.44 -19.53
CA GLU A 310 12.48 7.78 -20.65
C GLU A 310 13.67 6.87 -20.26
N PRO A 311 14.60 7.29 -19.34
CA PRO A 311 15.67 6.40 -18.90
C PRO A 311 15.17 5.11 -18.25
N LYS A 312 14.05 5.17 -17.51
CA LYS A 312 13.44 3.99 -16.89
C LYS A 312 12.79 3.08 -17.94
N ALA A 313 12.17 3.65 -18.96
CA ALA A 313 11.62 2.89 -20.08
C ALA A 313 12.73 2.18 -20.87
N ALA A 314 13.82 2.87 -21.18
CA ALA A 314 15.00 2.31 -21.85
C ALA A 314 15.63 1.17 -21.02
N TYR A 315 15.79 1.34 -19.70
CA TYR A 315 16.23 0.29 -18.80
C TYR A 315 15.29 -0.94 -18.83
N TYR A 316 13.97 -0.75 -18.82
CA TYR A 316 13.01 -1.87 -18.87
C TYR A 316 13.11 -2.61 -20.22
N ALA A 317 13.27 -1.89 -21.33
CA ALA A 317 13.48 -2.48 -22.66
C ALA A 317 14.77 -3.33 -22.69
N GLY A 318 15.89 -2.82 -22.16
CA GLY A 318 17.14 -3.55 -22.04
C GLY A 318 17.00 -4.82 -21.23
N ALA A 319 16.40 -4.74 -20.04
CA ALA A 319 16.13 -5.89 -19.18
C ALA A 319 15.25 -6.95 -19.88
N THR A 320 14.28 -6.52 -20.67
CA THR A 320 13.41 -7.40 -21.47
C THR A 320 14.20 -8.12 -22.55
N CYS A 321 15.07 -7.40 -23.28
CA CYS A 321 15.90 -7.98 -24.33
C CYS A 321 16.91 -9.01 -23.76
N ILE A 322 17.47 -8.78 -22.56
CA ILE A 322 18.33 -9.76 -21.87
C ILE A 322 17.62 -11.07 -21.61
N GLN A 323 16.36 -11.02 -21.16
CA GLN A 323 15.57 -12.22 -20.90
C GLN A 323 15.34 -13.07 -22.17
N LEU A 324 15.24 -12.42 -23.34
CA LEU A 324 15.08 -13.06 -24.64
C LEU A 324 16.40 -13.42 -25.33
N GLY A 325 17.55 -13.12 -24.70
CA GLY A 325 18.86 -13.34 -25.30
C GLY A 325 19.19 -12.41 -26.48
N ARG A 326 18.47 -11.31 -26.66
CA ARG A 326 18.66 -10.31 -27.72
C ARG A 326 19.75 -9.31 -27.34
N ALA A 327 21.02 -9.76 -27.34
CA ALA A 327 22.12 -9.03 -26.74
C ALA A 327 22.39 -7.66 -27.38
N GLU A 328 22.39 -7.54 -28.72
CA GLU A 328 22.60 -6.25 -29.41
C GLU A 328 21.53 -5.21 -29.07
N GLN A 329 20.25 -5.63 -29.06
CA GLN A 329 19.14 -4.76 -28.65
C GLN A 329 19.23 -4.37 -27.18
N ALA A 330 19.67 -5.30 -26.33
CA ALA A 330 19.90 -5.06 -24.91
C ALA A 330 21.02 -4.03 -24.70
N LEU A 331 22.15 -4.14 -25.41
CA LEU A 331 23.24 -3.16 -25.36
C LEU A 331 22.74 -1.77 -25.73
N ALA A 332 22.11 -1.63 -26.90
CA ALA A 332 21.60 -0.33 -27.36
C ALA A 332 20.62 0.30 -26.36
N ALA A 333 19.69 -0.48 -25.79
CA ALA A 333 18.71 0.02 -24.83
C ALA A 333 19.36 0.39 -23.48
N THR A 334 20.28 -0.43 -22.97
CA THR A 334 20.95 -0.16 -21.69
C THR A 334 21.95 0.97 -21.77
N GLU A 335 22.72 1.10 -22.86
CA GLU A 335 23.59 2.25 -23.12
C GLU A 335 22.78 3.56 -23.18
N ARG A 336 21.64 3.54 -23.88
CA ARG A 336 20.70 4.69 -23.89
C ARG A 336 20.22 5.02 -22.48
N ALA A 337 19.80 4.03 -21.70
CA ALA A 337 19.37 4.24 -20.32
C ALA A 337 20.48 4.86 -19.45
N ILE A 338 21.69 4.31 -19.50
CA ILE A 338 22.87 4.79 -18.78
C ILE A 338 23.20 6.23 -19.18
N ALA A 339 23.23 6.54 -20.48
CA ALA A 339 23.50 7.88 -20.97
C ALA A 339 22.47 8.91 -20.48
N LEU A 340 21.17 8.54 -20.52
CA LEU A 340 20.09 9.39 -20.04
C LEU A 340 20.15 9.61 -18.51
N TYR A 341 20.49 8.58 -17.73
CA TYR A 341 20.67 8.72 -16.26
C TYR A 341 21.90 9.58 -15.95
N SER A 342 22.99 9.42 -16.65
CA SER A 342 24.25 10.15 -16.38
C SER A 342 24.18 11.62 -16.78
N ASN A 343 23.55 11.93 -17.91
CA ASN A 343 23.51 13.27 -18.51
C ASN A 343 22.17 14.00 -18.38
N GLY A 344 21.11 13.28 -17.98
CA GLY A 344 19.75 13.82 -17.87
C GLY A 344 19.52 14.69 -16.63
N PRO A 345 18.32 15.30 -16.52
CA PRO A 345 17.92 16.12 -15.38
C PRO A 345 18.02 15.33 -14.06
N ALA A 346 18.46 16.01 -13.00
CA ALA A 346 18.61 15.38 -11.67
C ALA A 346 17.34 14.68 -11.19
N LEU A 347 16.16 15.25 -11.44
CA LEU A 347 14.85 14.66 -11.05
C LEU A 347 14.52 13.34 -11.75
N GLN A 348 15.18 13.02 -12.86
CA GLN A 348 14.97 11.77 -13.59
C GLN A 348 16.02 10.70 -13.23
N ARG A 349 17.05 11.08 -12.48
CA ARG A 349 18.11 10.15 -12.07
C ARG A 349 17.60 9.21 -11.00
N SER A 350 18.04 7.95 -11.08
CA SER A 350 17.76 6.92 -10.09
C SER A 350 18.96 6.00 -9.99
N TYR A 351 19.66 6.03 -8.87
CA TYR A 351 20.87 5.22 -8.69
C TYR A 351 20.57 3.72 -8.82
N GLY A 352 19.43 3.25 -8.27
CA GLY A 352 19.04 1.84 -8.33
C GLY A 352 18.74 1.40 -9.77
N ALA A 353 17.93 2.20 -10.50
CA ALA A 353 17.58 1.87 -11.88
C ALA A 353 18.79 1.97 -12.84
N GLU A 354 19.66 2.97 -12.65
CA GLU A 354 20.91 3.08 -13.41
C GLU A 354 21.83 1.88 -13.14
N SER A 355 22.00 1.49 -11.87
CA SER A 355 22.83 0.35 -11.51
C SER A 355 22.29 -0.96 -12.09
N LEU A 356 20.98 -1.17 -12.07
CA LEU A 356 20.35 -2.32 -12.72
C LEU A 356 20.53 -2.30 -14.24
N ALA A 357 20.46 -1.13 -14.89
CA ALA A 357 20.76 -1.00 -16.32
C ALA A 357 22.22 -1.35 -16.63
N ARG A 358 23.18 -0.97 -15.76
CA ARG A 358 24.59 -1.34 -15.89
C ARG A 358 24.84 -2.85 -15.72
N VAL A 359 24.13 -3.51 -14.81
CA VAL A 359 24.18 -4.96 -14.65
C VAL A 359 23.62 -5.67 -15.90
N ASP A 360 22.50 -5.16 -16.45
CA ASP A 360 21.95 -5.72 -17.69
C ASP A 360 22.87 -5.45 -18.90
N ASN A 361 23.55 -4.30 -18.95
CA ASN A 361 24.56 -3.99 -19.96
C ASN A 361 25.73 -4.95 -19.89
N ALA A 362 26.23 -5.24 -18.67
CA ALA A 362 27.27 -6.24 -18.47
C ALA A 362 26.81 -7.65 -18.91
N ALA A 363 25.55 -8.01 -18.66
CA ALA A 363 24.99 -9.27 -19.13
C ALA A 363 25.01 -9.36 -20.68
N ALA A 364 24.65 -8.27 -21.35
CA ALA A 364 24.68 -8.19 -22.82
C ALA A 364 26.10 -8.31 -23.37
N HIS A 365 27.07 -7.65 -22.74
CA HIS A 365 28.49 -7.79 -23.10
C HIS A 365 28.96 -9.24 -22.95
N LEU A 366 28.58 -9.93 -21.84
CA LEU A 366 28.94 -11.35 -21.66
C LEU A 366 28.27 -12.26 -22.72
N ILE A 367 27.04 -11.98 -23.12
CA ILE A 367 26.38 -12.74 -24.20
C ILE A 367 27.15 -12.56 -25.53
N ASN A 368 27.67 -11.34 -25.77
CA ASN A 368 28.47 -11.03 -26.97
C ASN A 368 29.95 -11.40 -26.83
N GLY A 369 30.37 -12.08 -25.79
CA GLY A 369 31.75 -12.55 -25.61
C GLY A 369 32.74 -11.51 -25.09
N SER A 370 32.31 -10.34 -24.64
CA SER A 370 33.12 -9.23 -24.15
C SER A 370 33.21 -9.18 -22.63
N ILE A 371 34.27 -9.75 -22.04
CA ILE A 371 34.51 -9.68 -20.59
C ILE A 371 34.93 -8.28 -20.15
N ASP A 372 35.73 -7.57 -20.95
CA ASP A 372 36.18 -6.21 -20.65
C ASP A 372 35.01 -5.23 -20.62
N GLY A 373 34.09 -5.32 -21.60
CA GLY A 373 32.87 -4.52 -21.62
C GLY A 373 31.99 -4.75 -20.40
N ALA A 374 31.90 -6.02 -19.97
CA ALA A 374 31.16 -6.36 -18.74
C ALA A 374 31.80 -5.76 -17.47
N ALA A 375 33.16 -5.86 -17.38
CA ALA A 375 33.90 -5.29 -16.26
C ALA A 375 33.79 -3.77 -16.18
N ASP A 376 33.84 -3.07 -17.32
CA ASP A 376 33.71 -1.63 -17.41
C ASP A 376 32.26 -1.16 -16.99
N ALA A 377 31.25 -1.87 -17.48
CA ALA A 377 29.87 -1.58 -17.12
C ALA A 377 29.60 -1.73 -15.61
N LEU A 378 30.23 -2.74 -14.97
CA LEU A 378 30.02 -3.03 -13.54
C LEU A 378 30.91 -2.19 -12.62
N ARG A 379 31.95 -1.54 -13.08
CA ARG A 379 32.86 -0.76 -12.22
C ARG A 379 32.15 0.22 -11.28
N PRO A 380 31.20 1.05 -11.72
CA PRO A 380 30.46 1.94 -10.85
C PRO A 380 29.54 1.21 -9.85
N VAL A 381 28.98 0.06 -10.25
CA VAL A 381 28.09 -0.74 -9.41
C VAL A 381 28.88 -1.38 -8.27
N LEU A 382 30.01 -2.02 -8.58
CA LEU A 382 30.84 -2.71 -7.60
C LEU A 382 31.53 -1.76 -6.60
N GLY A 383 31.61 -0.45 -6.92
CA GLY A 383 32.06 0.60 -6.01
C GLY A 383 30.96 1.22 -5.14
N MET A 384 29.72 0.71 -5.20
CA MET A 384 28.59 1.28 -4.48
C MET A 384 28.67 1.01 -2.96
N PRO A 385 28.33 2.00 -2.10
CA PRO A 385 28.18 1.82 -0.66
C PRO A 385 27.17 0.74 -0.30
N GLU A 386 27.41 0.03 0.79
CA GLU A 386 26.60 -1.13 1.21
C GLU A 386 25.14 -0.78 1.44
N ASP A 387 24.85 0.36 2.05
CA ASP A 387 23.51 0.86 2.35
C ASP A 387 22.66 1.14 1.09
N ARG A 388 23.28 1.21 -0.10
CA ARG A 388 22.64 1.39 -1.41
C ARG A 388 22.56 0.11 -2.24
N ARG A 389 23.09 -1.01 -1.78
CA ARG A 389 23.08 -2.29 -2.50
C ARG A 389 21.72 -2.96 -2.39
N ILE A 390 20.79 -2.56 -3.27
CA ILE A 390 19.44 -3.14 -3.30
C ILE A 390 19.48 -4.62 -3.69
N ALA A 391 18.55 -5.41 -3.15
CA ALA A 391 18.52 -6.87 -3.27
C ALA A 391 18.54 -7.36 -4.74
N GLN A 392 17.83 -6.67 -5.63
CA GLN A 392 17.76 -7.00 -7.05
C GLN A 392 19.14 -6.91 -7.75
N LEU A 393 20.07 -6.07 -7.26
CA LEU A 393 21.43 -6.03 -7.78
C LEU A 393 22.17 -7.34 -7.45
N GLY A 394 22.09 -7.78 -6.20
CA GLY A 394 22.69 -9.04 -5.76
C GLY A 394 22.17 -10.24 -6.56
N GLU A 395 20.85 -10.35 -6.72
CA GLU A 395 20.24 -11.44 -7.50
C GLU A 395 20.73 -11.49 -8.94
N ARG A 396 20.81 -10.33 -9.62
CA ARG A 396 21.29 -10.26 -11.00
C ARG A 396 22.78 -10.52 -11.11
N LEU A 397 23.58 -10.03 -10.18
CA LEU A 397 25.02 -10.28 -10.14
C LEU A 397 25.33 -11.76 -9.93
N VAL A 398 24.55 -12.47 -9.10
CA VAL A 398 24.64 -13.94 -9.00
C VAL A 398 24.34 -14.61 -10.34
N GLY A 399 23.37 -14.07 -11.11
CA GLY A 399 23.10 -14.52 -12.48
C GLY A 399 24.28 -14.32 -13.43
N LEU A 400 25.00 -13.19 -13.31
CA LEU A 400 26.22 -12.90 -14.09
C LEU A 400 27.35 -13.84 -13.72
N ARG A 401 27.59 -14.17 -12.47
CA ARG A 401 28.62 -15.15 -12.03
C ARG A 401 28.44 -16.50 -12.74
N ARG A 402 27.19 -16.95 -12.90
CA ARG A 402 26.90 -18.19 -13.64
C ARG A 402 27.32 -18.10 -15.13
N ARG A 403 27.21 -16.91 -15.75
CA ARG A 403 27.65 -16.69 -17.13
C ARG A 403 29.20 -16.60 -17.22
N ILE A 404 29.84 -15.94 -16.27
CA ILE A 404 31.28 -15.82 -16.16
C ILE A 404 31.94 -17.22 -15.95
N ALA A 405 31.27 -18.10 -15.20
CA ALA A 405 31.73 -19.49 -15.00
C ALA A 405 31.63 -20.38 -16.25
N ALA A 406 31.07 -19.89 -17.37
CA ALA A 406 30.97 -20.65 -18.61
C ALA A 406 32.33 -20.97 -19.18
N PRO A 407 32.48 -22.08 -19.95
CA PRO A 407 33.76 -22.51 -20.51
C PRO A 407 34.53 -21.45 -21.31
N ALA A 408 33.78 -20.54 -21.96
CA ALA A 408 34.35 -19.44 -22.75
C ALA A 408 35.18 -18.45 -21.93
N TYR A 409 34.95 -18.33 -20.62
CA TYR A 409 35.62 -17.35 -19.75
C TYR A 409 36.47 -17.97 -18.65
N ARG A 410 36.43 -19.31 -18.47
CA ARG A 410 37.02 -20.03 -17.33
C ARG A 410 38.50 -19.74 -17.12
N ASP A 411 39.26 -19.58 -18.20
CA ASP A 411 40.71 -19.39 -18.16
C ASP A 411 41.14 -17.91 -18.24
N ALA A 412 40.18 -16.99 -18.44
CA ALA A 412 40.47 -15.57 -18.51
C ALA A 412 40.75 -15.01 -17.10
N PHE A 413 41.85 -14.29 -16.94
CA PHE A 413 42.24 -13.66 -15.69
C PHE A 413 41.22 -12.59 -15.28
N GLU A 414 40.77 -11.80 -16.23
CA GLU A 414 39.77 -10.74 -16.07
C GLU A 414 38.41 -11.29 -15.55
N ALA A 415 38.03 -12.49 -16.02
CA ALA A 415 36.82 -13.16 -15.58
C ALA A 415 36.87 -13.57 -14.10
N ARG A 416 38.01 -14.10 -13.66
CA ARG A 416 38.24 -14.47 -12.26
C ARG A 416 38.22 -13.24 -11.35
N GLN A 417 38.93 -12.18 -11.74
CA GLN A 417 38.91 -10.91 -10.99
C GLN A 417 37.50 -10.34 -10.87
N LEU A 418 36.70 -10.39 -11.95
CA LEU A 418 35.33 -9.88 -11.94
C LEU A 418 34.45 -10.73 -11.04
N ASP A 419 34.58 -12.06 -11.08
CA ASP A 419 33.82 -12.98 -10.21
C ASP A 419 34.11 -12.75 -8.72
N GLU A 420 35.39 -12.61 -8.34
CA GLU A 420 35.81 -12.30 -6.96
C GLU A 420 35.18 -10.97 -6.46
N ARG A 421 35.21 -9.92 -7.27
CA ARG A 421 34.62 -8.61 -6.92
C ARG A 421 33.10 -8.67 -6.81
N ILE A 422 32.45 -9.46 -7.65
CA ILE A 422 30.98 -9.66 -7.55
C ILE A 422 30.66 -10.44 -6.26
N GLU A 423 31.47 -11.44 -5.89
CA GLU A 423 31.27 -12.19 -4.65
C GLU A 423 31.39 -11.29 -3.42
N GLU A 424 32.44 -10.45 -3.36
CA GLU A 424 32.63 -9.46 -2.31
C GLU A 424 31.43 -8.49 -2.20
N PHE A 425 30.93 -7.99 -3.34
CA PHE A 425 29.78 -7.11 -3.38
C PHE A 425 28.52 -7.78 -2.82
N CYS A 426 28.28 -9.05 -3.16
CA CYS A 426 27.09 -9.79 -2.72
C CYS A 426 27.14 -10.18 -1.23
N GLY A 427 28.31 -10.13 -0.59
CA GLY A 427 28.47 -10.41 0.85
C GLY A 427 27.82 -9.37 1.79
N ALA A 428 27.50 -8.18 1.29
CA ALA A 428 26.86 -7.11 2.04
C ALA A 428 25.70 -6.48 1.25
N THR A 429 24.55 -6.26 1.92
CA THR A 429 23.34 -5.72 1.29
C THR A 429 22.78 -4.53 2.06
N ALA A 430 21.93 -3.74 1.43
CA ALA A 430 21.24 -2.59 2.05
C ALA A 430 20.38 -2.97 3.27
N ALA A 431 19.97 -4.22 3.38
CA ALA A 431 19.18 -4.73 4.53
C ALA A 431 20.01 -4.75 5.82
N ALA A 432 21.34 -4.82 5.76
CA ALA A 432 22.22 -4.79 6.94
C ALA A 432 22.14 -3.45 7.72
N GLY A 433 21.63 -2.38 7.10
CA GLY A 433 21.42 -1.09 7.74
C GLY A 433 20.12 -0.97 8.58
N LEU A 434 19.29 -2.00 8.60
CA LEU A 434 18.10 -2.02 9.47
C LEU A 434 18.48 -2.45 10.89
N PRO A 435 17.96 -1.80 11.96
CA PRO A 435 18.19 -2.25 13.31
C PRO A 435 17.62 -3.69 13.47
N PRO A 436 18.32 -4.57 14.21
CA PRO A 436 17.82 -5.93 14.44
C PRO A 436 16.43 -5.84 15.09
N GLY A 437 15.48 -6.56 14.52
CA GLY A 437 14.12 -6.61 15.02
C GLY A 437 14.12 -7.13 16.49
N ARG A 438 13.46 -6.39 17.38
CA ARG A 438 13.16 -6.84 18.75
C ARG A 438 11.88 -7.65 18.76
#